data_7afc8a6c62fdb7776e87e71b4035628a
#
_entry.id   7afc8a6c62fdb7776e87e71b4035628a
#
_cell.length_a   1.000
_cell.length_b   1.000
_cell.length_c   1.000
_cell.angle_alpha   90.00
_cell.angle_beta   90.00
_cell.angle_gamma   90.00
#
_symmetry.space_group_name_H-M   'P 1'
#
loop_
_entity.id
_entity.type
_entity.pdbx_description
1 polymer ?
#
loop_
_entity_poly.entity_id
_entity_poly.type
_entity_poly.pdbx_seq_one_letter_code
_entity_poly.pdbx_strand_id
1 'polypeptide(L)'
;SFADFRDDDAWPRSWAKAYVEQSAERVYHWLRDKGLRFMPAVNWVERGNFVPGNSVPRYHILWGTGLGLVKRFVELLAAHPNADKLRYVFGCRVSDLIEEGGRISGCRGEIEATGEQVEFFGEQTVVATGGINGNLQKVRDNWYWGNPPADILNGSHPFCDGYMHDVVKGKGGSVTHLENMWNYAAGIPHPFPQFDGHGLSLIPCKSALWLDHAGNR
;
A
#
# COMPACT_ATOMS: atom_id res chain seq x y z
N SER A 1 -11.18 -1.27 -21.61
CA SER A 1 -10.24 -1.42 -20.51
C SER A 1 -10.89 -2.23 -19.41
N PHE A 2 -10.07 -3.00 -18.70
CA PHE A 2 -10.53 -3.89 -17.60
C PHE A 2 -10.49 -3.20 -16.24
N ALA A 3 -10.23 -1.91 -16.19
CA ALA A 3 -10.22 -1.15 -14.96
C ALA A 3 -11.61 -0.51 -14.76
N ASP A 4 -12.18 -0.71 -13.59
CA ASP A 4 -13.45 -0.12 -13.20
C ASP A 4 -13.27 1.34 -12.80
N PHE A 5 -12.90 2.17 -13.77
CA PHE A 5 -12.78 3.61 -13.58
C PHE A 5 -14.16 4.26 -13.59
N ARG A 6 -14.35 5.19 -12.66
CA ARG A 6 -15.53 6.08 -12.62
C ARG A 6 -15.32 7.30 -13.51
N ASP A 7 -16.36 8.05 -13.77
CA ASP A 7 -16.30 9.22 -14.66
C ASP A 7 -15.39 10.33 -14.11
N ASP A 8 -15.28 10.45 -12.80
CA ASP A 8 -14.43 11.41 -12.09
C ASP A 8 -12.99 10.94 -11.85
N ASP A 9 -12.63 9.74 -12.30
CA ASP A 9 -11.29 9.14 -12.13
C ASP A 9 -10.26 9.67 -13.14
N ALA A 10 -10.15 10.96 -13.32
CA ALA A 10 -9.18 11.55 -14.26
C ALA A 10 -7.73 11.22 -13.89
N TRP A 11 -7.36 11.37 -12.64
CA TRP A 11 -6.02 11.09 -12.14
C TRP A 11 -5.67 9.60 -12.10
N PRO A 12 -6.52 8.71 -11.60
CA PRO A 12 -6.32 7.26 -11.70
C PRO A 12 -6.14 6.78 -13.14
N ARG A 13 -6.92 7.29 -14.09
CA ARG A 13 -6.77 6.97 -15.53
C ARG A 13 -5.43 7.43 -16.09
N SER A 14 -5.02 8.65 -15.77
CA SER A 14 -3.74 9.20 -16.21
C SER A 14 -2.57 8.42 -15.63
N TRP A 15 -2.66 8.03 -14.35
CA TRP A 15 -1.68 7.18 -13.70
C TRP A 15 -1.59 5.80 -14.33
N ALA A 16 -2.74 5.13 -14.56
CA ALA A 16 -2.80 3.83 -15.20
C ALA A 16 -2.20 3.86 -16.62
N LYS A 17 -2.49 4.91 -17.38
CA LYS A 17 -1.90 5.12 -18.72
C LYS A 17 -0.38 5.25 -18.61
N ALA A 18 0.10 6.15 -17.77
CA ALA A 18 1.54 6.37 -17.57
C ALA A 18 2.25 5.09 -17.11
N TYR A 19 1.62 4.30 -16.24
CA TYR A 19 2.17 3.03 -15.78
C TYR A 19 2.28 2.01 -16.92
N VAL A 20 1.23 1.84 -17.72
CA VAL A 20 1.24 0.92 -18.87
C VAL A 20 2.31 1.32 -19.90
N GLU A 21 2.43 2.59 -20.19
CA GLU A 21 3.34 3.10 -21.22
C GLU A 21 4.82 3.14 -20.75
N GLN A 22 5.07 3.29 -19.46
CA GLN A 22 6.41 3.63 -18.94
C GLN A 22 6.93 2.67 -17.88
N SER A 23 6.15 1.68 -17.44
CA SER A 23 6.56 0.78 -16.34
C SER A 23 7.81 -0.04 -16.67
N ALA A 24 7.98 -0.46 -17.92
CA ALA A 24 9.17 -1.20 -18.32
C ALA A 24 10.43 -0.36 -18.10
N GLU A 25 10.45 0.87 -18.60
CA GLU A 25 11.62 1.73 -18.56
C GLU A 25 11.82 2.38 -17.18
N ARG A 26 10.77 3.03 -16.66
CA ARG A 26 10.87 3.84 -15.43
C ARG A 26 10.75 3.05 -14.13
N VAL A 27 10.28 1.81 -14.19
CA VAL A 27 10.17 0.95 -13.01
C VAL A 27 11.11 -0.25 -13.15
N TYR A 28 10.85 -1.13 -14.12
CA TYR A 28 11.58 -2.39 -14.22
C TYR A 28 13.08 -2.20 -14.50
N HIS A 29 13.43 -1.52 -15.58
CA HIS A 29 14.83 -1.28 -15.94
C HIS A 29 15.53 -0.42 -14.89
N TRP A 30 14.87 0.66 -14.45
CA TRP A 30 15.41 1.54 -13.42
C TRP A 30 15.72 0.78 -12.12
N LEU A 31 14.85 -0.10 -11.64
CA LEU A 31 15.10 -0.90 -10.44
C LEU A 31 16.22 -1.92 -10.66
N ARG A 32 16.29 -2.53 -11.84
CA ARG A 32 17.39 -3.43 -12.19
C ARG A 32 18.75 -2.73 -12.20
N ASP A 33 18.81 -1.54 -12.73
CA ASP A 33 20.03 -0.70 -12.73
C ASP A 33 20.46 -0.34 -11.30
N LYS A 34 19.51 -0.29 -10.37
CA LYS A 34 19.79 -0.15 -8.93
C LYS A 34 20.18 -1.46 -8.23
N GLY A 35 20.36 -2.55 -8.97
CA GLY A 35 20.81 -3.84 -8.46
C GLY A 35 19.69 -4.75 -7.94
N LEU A 36 18.43 -4.39 -8.14
CA LEU A 36 17.30 -5.23 -7.79
C LEU A 36 17.05 -6.30 -8.85
N ARG A 37 16.61 -7.47 -8.42
CA ARG A 37 16.33 -8.61 -9.31
C ARG A 37 14.87 -9.03 -9.21
N PHE A 38 14.34 -9.50 -10.33
CA PHE A 38 12.99 -9.98 -10.42
C PHE A 38 12.95 -11.41 -10.93
N MET A 39 11.98 -12.17 -10.44
CA MET A 39 11.64 -13.50 -10.93
C MET A 39 10.24 -13.42 -11.56
N PRO A 40 10.07 -13.86 -12.82
CA PRO A 40 8.75 -13.92 -13.42
C PRO A 40 7.90 -14.99 -12.74
N ALA A 41 6.68 -14.65 -12.35
CA ALA A 41 5.70 -15.59 -11.80
C ALA A 41 4.84 -16.16 -12.93
N VAL A 42 5.38 -17.10 -13.67
CA VAL A 42 4.81 -17.62 -14.94
C VAL A 42 3.44 -18.31 -14.79
N ASN A 43 3.11 -18.76 -13.60
CA ASN A 43 1.83 -19.41 -13.30
C ASN A 43 0.79 -18.45 -12.71
N TRP A 44 1.10 -17.16 -12.64
CA TRP A 44 0.22 -16.20 -12.00
C TRP A 44 -0.53 -15.34 -13.02
N VAL A 45 -1.74 -15.76 -13.33
CA VAL A 45 -2.65 -15.10 -14.26
C VAL A 45 -3.74 -14.41 -13.45
N GLU A 46 -3.94 -13.11 -13.64
CA GLU A 46 -4.81 -12.31 -12.77
C GLU A 46 -6.28 -12.67 -12.83
N ARG A 47 -6.88 -12.69 -13.99
CA ARG A 47 -8.33 -12.84 -14.14
C ARG A 47 -8.73 -14.16 -14.81
N GLY A 48 -7.83 -15.13 -14.84
CA GLY A 48 -8.01 -16.38 -15.56
C GLY A 48 -7.50 -16.30 -17.00
N ASN A 49 -7.15 -17.47 -17.54
CA ASN A 49 -6.45 -17.59 -18.83
C ASN A 49 -7.27 -17.12 -20.05
N PHE A 50 -8.60 -17.13 -19.94
CA PHE A 50 -9.51 -16.86 -21.04
C PHE A 50 -10.10 -15.45 -21.05
N VAL A 51 -9.66 -14.61 -20.11
CA VAL A 51 -10.11 -13.22 -20.06
C VAL A 51 -9.29 -12.39 -21.07
N PRO A 52 -9.92 -11.66 -22.00
CA PRO A 52 -9.23 -10.82 -22.95
C PRO A 52 -8.25 -9.84 -22.27
N GLY A 53 -7.05 -9.71 -22.80
CA GLY A 53 -5.99 -8.88 -22.24
C GLY A 53 -5.14 -9.56 -21.15
N ASN A 54 -5.46 -10.80 -20.78
CA ASN A 54 -4.75 -11.59 -19.78
C ASN A 54 -4.13 -12.85 -20.39
N SER A 55 -3.51 -12.72 -21.54
CA SER A 55 -2.99 -13.84 -22.32
C SER A 55 -1.62 -14.35 -21.87
N VAL A 56 -0.89 -13.55 -21.09
CA VAL A 56 0.45 -13.89 -20.60
C VAL A 56 0.60 -13.50 -19.11
N PRO A 57 1.35 -14.28 -18.33
CA PRO A 57 1.72 -13.92 -16.96
C PRO A 57 2.56 -12.63 -16.96
N ARG A 58 2.14 -11.65 -16.18
CA ARG A 58 2.80 -10.34 -16.12
C ARG A 58 3.45 -10.05 -14.78
N TYR A 59 3.23 -10.90 -13.80
CA TYR A 59 3.81 -10.73 -12.49
C TYR A 59 5.31 -10.98 -12.47
N HIS A 60 6.02 -10.05 -11.84
CA HIS A 60 7.42 -10.19 -11.52
C HIS A 60 7.57 -10.06 -10.01
N ILE A 61 8.06 -11.12 -9.38
CA ILE A 61 8.29 -11.13 -7.93
C ILE A 61 9.67 -10.55 -7.68
N LEU A 62 9.73 -9.53 -6.84
CA LEU A 62 11.00 -8.96 -6.43
C LEU A 62 11.77 -9.96 -5.56
N TRP A 63 12.99 -10.25 -5.93
CA TRP A 63 13.89 -11.08 -5.13
C TRP A 63 14.22 -10.39 -3.81
N GLY A 64 13.97 -11.06 -2.68
CA GLY A 64 14.10 -10.48 -1.35
C GLY A 64 12.87 -9.72 -0.87
N THR A 65 11.77 -9.75 -1.64
CA THR A 65 10.48 -9.15 -1.30
C THR A 65 10.53 -7.63 -1.00
N GLY A 66 9.56 -7.08 -0.30
CA GLY A 66 9.56 -5.67 0.13
C GLY A 66 10.74 -5.30 1.02
N LEU A 67 11.22 -6.25 1.84
CA LEU A 67 12.41 -6.03 2.67
C LEU A 67 13.66 -5.76 1.82
N GLY A 68 13.88 -6.55 0.76
CA GLY A 68 14.99 -6.36 -0.18
C GLY A 68 14.91 -5.00 -0.88
N LEU A 69 13.71 -4.58 -1.28
CA LEU A 69 13.47 -3.27 -1.88
C LEU A 69 13.86 -2.12 -0.95
N VAL A 70 13.31 -2.14 0.27
CA VAL A 70 13.55 -1.06 1.26
C VAL A 70 15.01 -1.00 1.65
N LYS A 71 15.65 -2.14 1.94
CA LYS A 71 17.09 -2.18 2.24
C LYS A 71 17.91 -1.53 1.13
N ARG A 72 17.63 -1.91 -0.12
CA ARG A 72 18.38 -1.34 -1.25
C ARG A 72 18.18 0.16 -1.39
N PHE A 73 16.98 0.67 -1.18
CA PHE A 73 16.73 2.10 -1.23
C PHE A 73 17.42 2.85 -0.09
N VAL A 74 17.44 2.31 1.12
CA VAL A 74 18.19 2.89 2.24
C VAL A 74 19.67 2.97 1.93
N GLU A 75 20.27 1.91 1.36
CA GLU A 75 21.66 1.91 0.91
C GLU A 75 21.93 2.98 -0.16
N LEU A 76 21.04 3.11 -1.15
CA LEU A 76 21.17 4.11 -2.21
C LEU A 76 21.04 5.53 -1.68
N LEU A 77 20.14 5.77 -0.73
CA LEU A 77 20.00 7.06 -0.07
C LEU A 77 21.25 7.41 0.75
N ALA A 78 21.78 6.44 1.50
CA ALA A 78 23.00 6.66 2.29
C ALA A 78 24.25 6.93 1.43
N ALA A 79 24.30 6.32 0.23
CA ALA A 79 25.40 6.52 -0.72
C ALA A 79 25.20 7.72 -1.65
N HIS A 80 24.07 8.43 -1.55
CA HIS A 80 23.77 9.55 -2.46
C HIS A 80 24.66 10.76 -2.14
N PRO A 81 25.15 11.52 -3.15
CA PRO A 81 25.99 12.72 -2.93
C PRO A 81 25.36 13.78 -2.01
N ASN A 82 24.02 13.82 -1.92
CA ASN A 82 23.28 14.72 -1.03
C ASN A 82 22.73 14.01 0.22
N ALA A 83 23.33 12.91 0.65
CA ALA A 83 22.86 12.16 1.83
C ALA A 83 22.86 13.02 3.11
N ASP A 84 23.77 13.97 3.20
CA ASP A 84 23.87 14.96 4.27
C ASP A 84 22.66 15.90 4.38
N LYS A 85 21.90 16.05 3.30
CA LYS A 85 20.67 16.86 3.27
C LYS A 85 19.43 16.08 3.72
N LEU A 86 19.54 14.76 3.92
CA LEU A 86 18.45 13.91 4.33
C LEU A 86 18.45 13.74 5.85
N ARG A 87 17.32 14.06 6.47
CA ARG A 87 17.11 13.86 7.90
C ARG A 87 15.98 12.84 8.12
N TYR A 88 16.28 11.80 8.87
CA TYR A 88 15.28 10.85 9.38
C TYR A 88 14.88 11.22 10.80
N VAL A 89 13.58 11.22 11.08
CA VAL A 89 13.05 11.39 12.44
C VAL A 89 12.18 10.18 12.73
N PHE A 90 12.78 9.20 13.38
CA PHE A 90 12.10 7.96 13.78
C PHE A 90 11.39 8.13 15.13
N GLY A 91 10.37 7.28 15.39
CA GLY A 91 9.59 7.36 16.63
C GLY A 91 8.82 8.67 16.77
N CYS A 92 8.47 9.29 15.66
CA CYS A 92 7.65 10.49 15.61
C CYS A 92 6.29 10.15 15.01
N ARG A 93 5.24 10.28 15.82
CA ARG A 93 3.87 10.11 15.39
C ARG A 93 3.33 11.43 14.86
N VAL A 94 3.27 11.57 13.54
CA VAL A 94 2.64 12.74 12.90
C VAL A 94 1.13 12.67 13.09
N SER A 95 0.54 13.73 13.62
CA SER A 95 -0.88 13.79 14.01
C SER A 95 -1.68 14.84 13.24
N ASP A 96 -1.03 15.82 12.61
CA ASP A 96 -1.75 16.88 11.88
C ASP A 96 -0.88 17.49 10.77
N LEU A 97 -1.54 18.21 9.87
CA LEU A 97 -0.92 19.05 8.84
C LEU A 97 -1.04 20.52 9.24
N ILE A 98 0.04 21.27 9.12
CA ILE A 98 0.08 22.69 9.39
C ILE A 98 -0.39 23.43 8.14
N GLU A 99 -1.40 24.28 8.31
CA GLU A 99 -1.96 25.11 7.25
C GLU A 99 -1.72 26.57 7.53
N GLU A 100 -1.16 27.29 6.56
CA GLU A 100 -0.92 28.73 6.61
C GLU A 100 -1.33 29.35 5.27
N GLY A 101 -2.20 30.35 5.34
CA GLY A 101 -2.63 31.08 4.15
C GLY A 101 -3.32 30.20 3.08
N GLY A 102 -4.05 29.15 3.50
CA GLY A 102 -4.74 28.23 2.59
C GLY A 102 -3.80 27.20 1.92
N ARG A 103 -2.59 27.04 2.43
CA ARG A 103 -1.60 26.10 1.92
C ARG A 103 -1.06 25.24 3.07
N ILE A 104 -0.80 23.97 2.78
CA ILE A 104 -0.08 23.10 3.72
C ILE A 104 1.40 23.49 3.70
N SER A 105 1.89 23.96 4.87
CA SER A 105 3.27 24.41 5.09
C SER A 105 4.11 23.44 5.88
N GLY A 106 3.52 22.34 6.38
CA GLY A 106 4.24 21.37 7.18
C GLY A 106 3.37 20.33 7.85
N CYS A 107 3.94 19.68 8.85
CA CYS A 107 3.23 18.73 9.70
C CYS A 107 3.67 18.89 11.16
N ARG A 108 2.82 18.41 12.08
CA ARG A 108 3.13 18.34 13.50
C ARG A 108 2.90 16.94 14.03
N GLY A 109 3.60 16.62 15.09
CA GLY A 109 3.52 15.30 15.72
C GLY A 109 4.17 15.30 17.09
N GLU A 110 4.32 14.10 17.62
CA GLU A 110 4.88 13.84 18.94
C GLU A 110 6.01 12.82 18.83
N ILE A 111 7.10 13.08 19.54
CA ILE A 111 8.15 12.06 19.75
C ILE A 111 7.63 11.06 20.78
N GLU A 112 7.32 9.85 20.35
CA GLU A 112 6.63 8.82 21.16
C GLU A 112 7.39 8.46 22.45
N ALA A 113 8.72 8.52 22.44
CA ALA A 113 9.55 8.20 23.60
C ALA A 113 9.49 9.26 24.71
N THR A 114 9.21 10.53 24.37
CA THR A 114 9.30 11.66 25.31
C THR A 114 8.00 12.41 25.48
N GLY A 115 7.03 12.26 24.58
CA GLY A 115 5.83 13.09 24.51
C GLY A 115 6.09 14.50 23.98
N GLU A 116 7.30 14.80 23.50
CA GLU A 116 7.66 16.12 22.96
C GLU A 116 6.87 16.41 21.69
N GLN A 117 6.21 17.56 21.65
CA GLN A 117 5.54 18.04 20.44
C GLN A 117 6.55 18.68 19.51
N VAL A 118 6.49 18.29 18.24
CA VAL A 118 7.42 18.75 17.20
C VAL A 118 6.66 19.22 15.97
N GLU A 119 7.24 20.20 15.28
CA GLU A 119 6.72 20.72 14.02
C GLU A 119 7.83 20.68 12.96
N PHE A 120 7.44 20.36 11.74
CA PHE A 120 8.32 20.33 10.58
C PHE A 120 7.70 21.18 9.48
N PHE A 121 8.47 22.09 8.92
CA PHE A 121 8.04 23.00 7.87
C PHE A 121 8.77 22.70 6.57
N GLY A 122 8.10 22.92 5.45
CA GLY A 122 8.65 22.73 4.12
C GLY A 122 7.78 23.33 3.03
N GLU A 123 8.38 23.61 1.90
CA GLU A 123 7.64 24.11 0.72
C GLU A 123 6.62 23.10 0.19
N GLN A 124 6.89 21.82 0.40
CA GLN A 124 6.03 20.70 -0.01
C GLN A 124 5.95 19.67 1.10
N THR A 125 4.76 19.15 1.31
CA THR A 125 4.49 18.04 2.25
C THR A 125 3.94 16.85 1.48
N VAL A 126 4.61 15.70 1.61
CA VAL A 126 4.17 14.44 1.00
C VAL A 126 3.64 13.52 2.09
N VAL A 127 2.36 13.15 1.98
CA VAL A 127 1.73 12.18 2.87
C VAL A 127 1.82 10.80 2.25
N ALA A 128 2.61 9.91 2.84
CA ALA A 128 2.88 8.55 2.34
C ALA A 128 2.64 7.50 3.44
N THR A 129 1.53 7.61 4.16
CA THR A 129 1.23 6.85 5.38
C THR A 129 0.51 5.52 5.15
N GLY A 130 0.39 5.09 3.90
CA GLY A 130 -0.26 3.84 3.53
C GLY A 130 -1.79 3.94 3.48
N GLY A 131 -2.45 2.79 3.58
CA GLY A 131 -3.90 2.65 3.44
C GLY A 131 -4.65 2.65 4.78
N ILE A 132 -5.76 1.89 4.82
CA ILE A 132 -6.66 1.82 5.97
C ILE A 132 -6.66 0.44 6.66
N ASN A 133 -5.92 -0.52 6.15
CA ASN A 133 -6.02 -1.94 6.55
C ASN A 133 -5.60 -2.20 8.00
N GLY A 134 -4.84 -1.28 8.62
CA GLY A 134 -4.49 -1.32 10.04
C GLY A 134 -5.66 -1.00 10.97
N ASN A 135 -6.73 -0.40 10.44
CA ASN A 135 -7.95 -0.10 11.19
C ASN A 135 -9.11 -0.93 10.64
N LEU A 136 -9.39 -2.06 11.30
CA LEU A 136 -10.42 -2.99 10.85
C LEU A 136 -11.84 -2.37 10.87
N GLN A 137 -12.09 -1.36 11.70
CA GLN A 137 -13.37 -0.66 11.67
C GLN A 137 -13.50 0.16 10.37
N LYS A 138 -12.47 0.91 9.99
CA LYS A 138 -12.46 1.60 8.68
C LYS A 138 -12.57 0.64 7.50
N VAL A 139 -11.95 -0.53 7.60
CA VAL A 139 -12.11 -1.60 6.60
C VAL A 139 -13.58 -2.01 6.48
N ARG A 140 -14.27 -2.23 7.60
CA ARG A 140 -15.69 -2.58 7.63
C ARG A 140 -16.58 -1.47 7.08
N ASP A 141 -16.33 -0.22 7.49
CA ASP A 141 -17.11 0.95 7.07
C ASP A 141 -16.99 1.23 5.56
N ASN A 142 -15.89 0.81 4.95
CA ASN A 142 -15.63 0.96 3.53
C ASN A 142 -15.68 -0.39 2.78
N TRP A 143 -16.37 -1.40 3.33
CA TRP A 143 -16.42 -2.69 2.70
C TRP A 143 -17.08 -2.63 1.32
N TYR A 144 -16.40 -3.21 0.34
CA TYR A 144 -16.76 -3.10 -1.06
C TYR A 144 -18.14 -3.67 -1.41
N TRP A 145 -18.58 -4.73 -0.75
CA TRP A 145 -19.75 -5.49 -1.19
C TRP A 145 -20.51 -6.13 -0.02
N GLY A 146 -21.77 -5.73 0.09
CA GLY A 146 -22.65 -6.32 1.11
C GLY A 146 -22.17 -6.11 2.55
N ASN A 147 -22.40 -7.10 3.39
CA ASN A 147 -21.94 -7.08 4.76
C ASN A 147 -20.49 -7.58 4.86
N PRO A 148 -19.63 -6.89 5.61
CA PRO A 148 -18.27 -7.38 5.86
C PRO A 148 -18.32 -8.71 6.64
N PRO A 149 -17.33 -9.60 6.48
CA PRO A 149 -17.21 -10.81 7.29
C PRO A 149 -17.18 -10.48 8.80
N ALA A 150 -17.71 -11.39 9.62
CA ALA A 150 -17.65 -11.26 11.07
C ALA A 150 -16.19 -11.20 11.55
N ASP A 151 -15.36 -12.09 11.00
CA ASP A 151 -13.95 -12.18 11.32
C ASP A 151 -13.09 -11.63 10.17
N ILE A 152 -12.28 -10.64 10.48
CA ILE A 152 -11.28 -10.07 9.56
C ILE A 152 -9.95 -10.07 10.28
N LEU A 153 -8.92 -10.60 9.62
CA LEU A 153 -7.54 -10.55 10.11
C LEU A 153 -6.76 -9.51 9.32
N ASN A 154 -5.87 -8.80 9.99
CA ASN A 154 -4.98 -7.84 9.35
C ASN A 154 -3.66 -8.51 8.96
N GLY A 155 -3.40 -8.69 7.66
CA GLY A 155 -2.11 -9.13 7.12
C GLY A 155 -1.20 -7.98 6.71
N SER A 156 -1.56 -6.74 7.05
CA SER A 156 -0.83 -5.52 6.71
C SER A 156 -0.20 -4.87 7.94
N HIS A 157 0.50 -3.76 7.74
CA HIS A 157 1.11 -3.02 8.83
C HIS A 157 0.04 -2.31 9.69
N PRO A 158 0.09 -2.41 11.04
CA PRO A 158 -0.96 -1.87 11.91
C PRO A 158 -1.09 -0.34 11.84
N PHE A 159 -0.02 0.36 11.51
CA PHE A 159 -0.03 1.83 11.38
C PHE A 159 -0.52 2.35 10.02
N CYS A 160 -0.90 1.46 9.10
CA CYS A 160 -1.68 1.85 7.91
C CYS A 160 -3.16 1.98 8.30
N ASP A 161 -3.46 2.85 9.24
CA ASP A 161 -4.77 2.94 9.92
C ASP A 161 -5.72 3.97 9.30
N GLY A 162 -5.27 4.70 8.28
CA GLY A 162 -6.03 5.75 7.62
C GLY A 162 -6.23 7.00 8.46
N TYR A 163 -5.51 7.18 9.55
CA TYR A 163 -5.59 8.39 10.38
C TYR A 163 -5.28 9.66 9.56
N MET A 164 -4.20 9.63 8.81
CA MET A 164 -3.82 10.78 7.99
C MET A 164 -4.76 11.02 6.79
N HIS A 165 -5.54 10.03 6.36
CA HIS A 165 -6.61 10.26 5.37
C HIS A 165 -7.69 11.19 5.95
N ASP A 166 -8.06 11.01 7.23
CA ASP A 166 -9.03 11.89 7.89
C ASP A 166 -8.48 13.28 8.08
N VAL A 167 -7.20 13.41 8.44
CA VAL A 167 -6.51 14.71 8.54
C VAL A 167 -6.52 15.43 7.19
N VAL A 168 -6.15 14.73 6.10
CA VAL A 168 -6.18 15.30 4.74
C VAL A 168 -7.58 15.75 4.35
N LYS A 169 -8.61 14.93 4.64
CA LYS A 169 -10.02 15.33 4.42
C LYS A 169 -10.40 16.57 5.22
N GLY A 170 -10.00 16.63 6.49
CA GLY A 170 -10.23 17.77 7.37
C GLY A 170 -9.60 19.08 6.87
N LYS A 171 -8.53 18.99 6.08
CA LYS A 171 -7.86 20.11 5.42
C LYS A 171 -8.38 20.38 3.98
N GLY A 172 -9.52 19.81 3.61
CA GLY A 172 -10.13 20.01 2.29
C GLY A 172 -9.57 19.14 1.17
N GLY A 173 -8.69 18.17 1.49
CA GLY A 173 -8.19 17.20 0.52
C GLY A 173 -9.24 16.14 0.17
N SER A 174 -9.11 15.53 -1.02
CA SER A 174 -9.99 14.46 -1.49
C SER A 174 -9.39 13.09 -1.17
N VAL A 175 -10.19 12.23 -0.55
CA VAL A 175 -9.88 10.80 -0.32
C VAL A 175 -10.98 9.97 -0.96
N THR A 176 -10.62 9.09 -1.87
CA THR A 176 -11.57 8.31 -2.68
C THR A 176 -11.16 6.84 -2.72
N HIS A 177 -12.09 5.98 -3.13
CA HIS A 177 -11.84 4.56 -3.43
C HIS A 177 -11.31 3.75 -2.24
N LEU A 178 -11.69 4.09 -1.01
CA LEU A 178 -11.30 3.33 0.18
C LEU A 178 -11.88 1.90 0.18
N GLU A 179 -12.93 1.66 -0.59
CA GLU A 179 -13.51 0.34 -0.83
C GLU A 179 -12.65 -0.55 -1.73
N ASN A 180 -11.69 0.01 -2.48
CA ASN A 180 -10.79 -0.74 -3.33
C ASN A 180 -9.64 -1.31 -2.50
N MET A 181 -9.93 -2.34 -1.74
CA MET A 181 -8.98 -3.01 -0.84
C MET A 181 -8.52 -4.34 -1.44
N TRP A 182 -7.30 -4.72 -1.10
CA TRP A 182 -6.77 -6.03 -1.46
C TRP A 182 -7.07 -7.02 -0.34
N ASN A 183 -8.11 -7.80 -0.54
CA ASN A 183 -8.56 -8.82 0.42
C ASN A 183 -8.24 -10.23 -0.08
N TYR A 184 -7.90 -11.12 0.84
CA TYR A 184 -7.73 -12.54 0.60
C TYR A 184 -8.90 -13.31 1.22
N ALA A 185 -9.39 -14.32 0.49
CA ALA A 185 -10.61 -15.04 0.85
C ALA A 185 -10.47 -15.94 2.09
N ALA A 186 -9.26 -16.36 2.42
CA ALA A 186 -9.00 -17.16 3.61
C ALA A 186 -7.68 -16.81 4.25
N GLY A 187 -7.68 -16.79 5.57
CA GLY A 187 -6.52 -16.54 6.40
C GLY A 187 -6.62 -17.29 7.72
N ILE A 188 -5.51 -17.33 8.42
CA ILE A 188 -5.40 -17.83 9.78
C ILE A 188 -4.75 -16.78 10.66
N PRO A 189 -4.94 -16.81 11.98
CA PRO A 189 -4.12 -16.03 12.90
C PRO A 189 -2.64 -16.32 12.65
N HIS A 190 -1.83 -15.28 12.62
CA HIS A 190 -0.40 -15.43 12.38
C HIS A 190 0.24 -16.26 13.50
N PRO A 191 1.05 -17.29 13.20
CA PRO A 191 1.65 -18.15 14.23
C PRO A 191 2.63 -17.41 15.16
N PHE A 192 3.14 -16.26 14.71
CA PHE A 192 3.99 -15.36 15.49
C PHE A 192 3.45 -13.94 15.38
N PRO A 193 2.32 -13.62 16.05
CA PRO A 193 1.66 -12.35 15.90
C PRO A 193 2.53 -11.20 16.41
N GLN A 194 2.59 -10.11 15.68
CA GLN A 194 3.28 -8.87 16.08
C GLN A 194 2.32 -7.84 16.67
N PHE A 195 1.03 -8.05 16.49
CA PHE A 195 -0.06 -7.23 17.00
C PHE A 195 -1.36 -8.04 17.03
N ASP A 196 -2.35 -7.58 17.76
CA ASP A 196 -3.64 -8.25 17.89
C ASP A 196 -4.38 -8.29 16.54
N GLY A 197 -4.92 -9.46 16.18
CA GLY A 197 -5.58 -9.67 14.91
C GLY A 197 -4.64 -9.82 13.71
N HIS A 198 -3.33 -10.01 13.96
CA HIS A 198 -2.36 -10.28 12.89
C HIS A 198 -2.72 -11.59 12.18
N GLY A 199 -2.91 -11.50 10.86
CA GLY A 199 -3.30 -12.60 10.01
C GLY A 199 -2.24 -13.01 9.00
N LEU A 200 -2.34 -14.26 8.58
CA LEU A 200 -1.57 -14.82 7.48
C LEU A 200 -2.52 -15.35 6.42
N SER A 201 -2.36 -14.89 5.18
CA SER A 201 -3.15 -15.40 4.06
C SER A 201 -2.70 -16.82 3.68
N LEU A 202 -3.68 -17.71 3.55
CA LEU A 202 -3.45 -19.10 3.10
C LEU A 202 -3.72 -19.27 1.61
N ILE A 203 -4.64 -18.49 1.07
CA ILE A 203 -5.10 -18.65 -0.31
C ILE A 203 -4.77 -17.39 -1.08
N PRO A 204 -3.96 -17.51 -2.13
CA PRO A 204 -3.70 -16.39 -3.03
C PRO A 204 -5.00 -15.97 -3.74
N CYS A 205 -5.05 -14.72 -4.19
CA CYS A 205 -6.17 -14.12 -4.93
C CYS A 205 -6.37 -14.71 -6.34
N LYS A 206 -6.23 -16.03 -6.47
CA LYS A 206 -6.41 -16.79 -7.71
C LYS A 206 -7.65 -17.66 -7.65
N SER A 207 -8.10 -18.11 -8.81
CA SER A 207 -9.07 -19.18 -8.90
C SER A 207 -8.54 -20.43 -8.19
N ALA A 208 -9.17 -20.79 -7.09
CA ALA A 208 -8.88 -22.00 -6.34
C ALA A 208 -10.11 -22.89 -6.30
N LEU A 209 -9.90 -24.20 -6.37
CA LEU A 209 -10.95 -25.15 -6.12
C LEU A 209 -11.05 -25.37 -4.61
N TRP A 210 -12.20 -24.99 -4.05
CA TRP A 210 -12.49 -25.17 -2.64
C TRP A 210 -13.21 -26.51 -2.45
N LEU A 211 -12.63 -27.36 -1.63
CA LEU A 211 -13.18 -28.66 -1.31
C LEU A 211 -13.31 -28.80 0.21
N ASP A 212 -14.34 -29.50 0.67
CA ASP A 212 -14.41 -29.95 2.05
C ASP A 212 -13.42 -31.12 2.31
N HIS A 213 -13.39 -31.62 3.56
CA HIS A 213 -12.51 -32.72 3.94
C HIS A 213 -12.85 -34.05 3.25
N ALA A 214 -14.02 -34.18 2.66
CA ALA A 214 -14.48 -35.35 1.90
C ALA A 214 -14.24 -35.19 0.38
N GLY A 215 -13.67 -34.05 -0.05
CA GLY A 215 -13.40 -33.75 -1.44
C GLY A 215 -14.61 -33.21 -2.24
N ASN A 216 -15.69 -32.83 -1.59
CA ASN A 216 -16.83 -32.20 -2.24
C ASN A 216 -16.59 -30.68 -2.39
N ARG A 217 -17.16 -30.14 -3.50
CA ARG A 217 -17.11 -28.70 -3.80
C ARG A 217 -18.28 -27.96 -3.13
#